data_48ddd3400fa904053429b05b3971e2fc
#
_entry.id   48ddd3400fa904053429b05b3971e2fc
#
_cell.length_a   1.000
_cell.length_b   1.000
_cell.length_c   1.000
_cell.angle_alpha   90.00
_cell.angle_beta   90.00
_cell.angle_gamma   90.00
#
_symmetry.space_group_name_H-M   'P 1'
#
loop_
_entity.id
_entity.type
_entity.pdbx_description
1 polymer ?
#
loop_
_entity_poly.entity_id
_entity_poly.type
_entity_poly.pdbx_seq_one_letter_code
_entity_poly.pdbx_strand_id
1 'polypeptide(L)'
;MLVLSVLLILAAVVLYFVARVRASSPLRLGAIAALAGGAFFGIASSVYVVSAYEVGVPVLFGKVGTPMTSGMHLKAPFTDVTSFSTRPVDLNLSDKDVVEVRSSQGGVMYVEVTVKWAVTPAKAVELYRLAGNEAAIQQRLVYPDSREIIRNVFARYTSEQGYASDREKINAELGELIKERLAPRGIDVTAVNLRNVKPSEQLQQQIDRKIQQKEATERAVEASRTAEEESKRRKIEAEGIARANKILSDSLSDKVLMNQCIEAFKEAAKKNPVYAVPCGSGSGNPLIVDGTGRN
;
A
#
# COMPACT_ATOMS: atom_id res chain seq x y z
N MET A 1 22.97 5.16 44.05
CA MET A 1 24.35 4.68 44.29
C MET A 1 25.32 5.83 44.53
N LEU A 2 25.36 6.82 43.64
CA LEU A 2 26.32 7.96 43.70
C LEU A 2 26.18 8.82 44.96
N VAL A 3 24.96 9.16 45.38
CA VAL A 3 24.70 9.92 46.63
C VAL A 3 25.24 9.16 47.84
N LEU A 4 25.09 7.82 47.85
CA LEU A 4 25.60 6.98 48.94
C LEU A 4 27.13 6.97 48.98
N SER A 5 27.83 6.95 47.82
CA SER A 5 29.31 7.02 47.77
C SER A 5 29.80 8.36 48.28
N VAL A 6 29.18 9.45 47.89
CA VAL A 6 29.56 10.80 48.34
C VAL A 6 29.34 10.94 49.86
N LEU A 7 28.20 10.45 50.40
CA LEU A 7 27.95 10.45 51.85
C LEU A 7 28.96 9.58 52.60
N LEU A 8 29.31 8.42 52.09
CA LEU A 8 30.36 7.57 52.69
C LEU A 8 31.72 8.23 52.69
N ILE A 9 32.11 8.90 51.62
CA ILE A 9 33.40 9.62 51.53
C ILE A 9 33.40 10.81 52.53
N LEU A 10 32.30 11.59 52.58
CA LEU A 10 32.17 12.68 53.57
C LEU A 10 32.24 12.16 55.01
N ALA A 11 31.51 11.09 55.30
CA ALA A 11 31.56 10.44 56.61
C ALA A 11 32.97 9.94 56.97
N ALA A 12 33.68 9.34 55.99
CA ALA A 12 35.05 8.88 56.15
C ALA A 12 36.05 10.02 56.43
N VAL A 13 35.89 11.16 55.74
CA VAL A 13 36.69 12.35 55.95
C VAL A 13 36.47 12.93 57.37
N VAL A 14 35.21 13.01 57.78
CA VAL A 14 34.84 13.47 59.16
C VAL A 14 35.44 12.53 60.23
N LEU A 15 35.23 11.19 60.03
CA LEU A 15 35.79 10.19 60.94
C LEU A 15 37.35 10.22 61.02
N TYR A 16 37.98 10.44 59.87
CA TYR A 16 39.43 10.59 59.82
C TYR A 16 39.93 11.83 60.59
N PHE A 17 39.23 12.94 60.49
CA PHE A 17 39.56 14.15 61.23
C PHE A 17 39.38 13.98 62.75
N VAL A 18 38.25 13.36 63.16
CA VAL A 18 38.00 13.04 64.56
C VAL A 18 39.00 12.02 65.13
N ALA A 19 39.38 11.02 64.35
CA ALA A 19 40.39 10.03 64.73
C ALA A 19 41.81 10.63 64.88
N ARG A 20 42.09 11.68 64.11
CA ARG A 20 43.37 12.39 64.24
C ARG A 20 43.41 13.21 65.53
N VAL A 21 42.32 13.81 65.93
CA VAL A 21 42.21 14.63 67.17
C VAL A 21 42.18 13.77 68.43
N ARG A 22 41.51 12.58 68.36
CA ARG A 22 41.37 11.68 69.53
C ARG A 22 42.43 10.56 69.66
N ALA A 23 43.38 10.48 68.69
CA ALA A 23 44.47 9.47 68.68
C ALA A 23 44.03 8.00 68.86
N SER A 24 42.73 7.64 68.58
CA SER A 24 42.18 6.34 68.79
C SER A 24 42.34 5.42 67.55
N SER A 25 43.03 4.27 67.72
CA SER A 25 43.29 3.31 66.63
C SER A 25 42.03 2.73 65.96
N PRO A 26 40.90 2.42 66.69
CA PRO A 26 39.69 1.84 66.07
C PRO A 26 38.99 2.83 65.12
N LEU A 27 39.03 4.12 65.43
CA LEU A 27 38.42 5.14 64.56
C LEU A 27 39.19 5.32 63.27
N ARG A 28 40.49 5.12 63.24
CA ARG A 28 41.31 5.16 62.00
C ARG A 28 41.00 4.00 61.09
N LEU A 29 40.79 2.76 61.62
CA LEU A 29 40.34 1.61 60.87
C LEU A 29 38.97 1.80 60.27
N GLY A 30 38.03 2.38 60.99
CA GLY A 30 36.70 2.72 60.50
C GLY A 30 36.73 3.74 59.38
N ALA A 31 37.60 4.78 59.48
CA ALA A 31 37.78 5.77 58.43
C ALA A 31 38.35 5.16 57.11
N ILE A 32 39.32 4.26 57.23
CA ILE A 32 39.92 3.56 56.09
C ILE A 32 38.90 2.64 55.43
N ALA A 33 38.11 1.89 56.22
CA ALA A 33 37.01 1.04 55.70
C ALA A 33 35.93 1.85 54.98
N ALA A 34 35.54 3.02 55.50
CA ALA A 34 34.59 3.89 54.90
C ALA A 34 35.12 4.54 53.57
N LEU A 35 36.41 4.90 53.54
CA LEU A 35 37.07 5.38 52.33
C LEU A 35 37.13 4.30 51.25
N ALA A 36 37.51 3.06 51.62
CA ALA A 36 37.56 1.92 50.72
C ALA A 36 36.18 1.61 50.14
N GLY A 37 35.17 1.58 51.02
CA GLY A 37 33.76 1.42 50.62
C GLY A 37 33.26 2.51 49.70
N GLY A 38 33.53 3.77 50.02
CA GLY A 38 33.17 4.92 49.14
C GLY A 38 33.87 4.88 47.79
N ALA A 39 35.15 4.52 47.73
CA ALA A 39 35.89 4.34 46.51
C ALA A 39 35.32 3.16 45.66
N PHE A 40 35.01 2.06 46.30
CA PHE A 40 34.40 0.88 45.64
C PHE A 40 33.06 1.25 45.01
N PHE A 41 32.16 1.89 45.75
CA PHE A 41 30.86 2.36 45.24
C PHE A 41 31.01 3.43 44.16
N GLY A 42 32.01 4.30 44.24
CA GLY A 42 32.35 5.28 43.20
C GLY A 42 32.77 4.60 41.88
N ILE A 43 33.66 3.62 41.97
CA ILE A 43 34.12 2.84 40.81
C ILE A 43 32.92 2.00 40.23
N ALA A 44 32.16 1.35 41.09
CA ALA A 44 31.00 0.59 40.65
C ALA A 44 29.94 1.47 39.94
N SER A 45 29.77 2.73 40.37
CA SER A 45 28.87 3.69 39.72
C SER A 45 29.40 4.22 38.39
N SER A 46 30.67 4.03 38.11
CA SER A 46 31.33 4.47 36.87
C SER A 46 31.15 3.44 35.72
N VAL A 47 30.75 2.22 36.00
CA VAL A 47 30.51 1.22 34.99
C VAL A 47 29.10 1.43 34.40
N TYR A 48 29.03 1.54 33.09
CA TYR A 48 27.79 1.64 32.33
C TYR A 48 27.80 0.63 31.18
N VAL A 49 26.70 -0.11 31.05
CA VAL A 49 26.53 -1.10 29.98
C VAL A 49 25.50 -0.58 28.98
N VAL A 50 25.94 -0.41 27.74
CA VAL A 50 25.06 -0.05 26.61
C VAL A 50 24.55 -1.35 26.00
N SER A 51 23.25 -1.48 25.84
CA SER A 51 22.60 -2.65 25.24
C SER A 51 23.06 -2.87 23.79
N ALA A 52 22.94 -4.11 23.29
CA ALA A 52 23.45 -4.52 21.98
C ALA A 52 22.86 -3.75 20.79
N TYR A 53 21.71 -3.12 20.98
CA TYR A 53 21.00 -2.37 19.91
C TYR A 53 20.76 -0.92 20.30
N GLU A 54 21.65 -0.36 21.11
CA GLU A 54 21.58 1.02 21.56
C GLU A 54 22.92 1.71 21.33
N VAL A 55 22.85 3.02 21.21
CA VAL A 55 24.00 3.90 21.29
C VAL A 55 23.78 4.90 22.42
N GLY A 56 24.73 4.96 23.35
CA GLY A 56 24.69 5.87 24.49
C GLY A 56 25.37 7.18 24.17
N VAL A 57 24.72 8.31 24.48
CA VAL A 57 25.32 9.64 24.41
C VAL A 57 25.58 10.13 25.83
N PRO A 58 26.85 10.17 26.27
CA PRO A 58 27.19 10.65 27.60
C PRO A 58 27.17 12.18 27.68
N VAL A 59 26.58 12.71 28.74
CA VAL A 59 26.47 14.14 29.02
C VAL A 59 27.03 14.41 30.40
N LEU A 60 28.12 15.19 30.49
CA LEU A 60 28.73 15.56 31.74
C LEU A 60 28.64 17.08 31.93
N PHE A 61 27.85 17.51 32.91
CA PHE A 61 27.62 18.93 33.21
C PHE A 61 27.23 19.76 31.97
N GLY A 62 26.33 19.19 31.11
CA GLY A 62 25.93 19.86 29.86
C GLY A 62 26.88 19.70 28.67
N LYS A 63 28.08 19.12 28.86
CA LYS A 63 28.99 18.83 27.79
C LYS A 63 28.72 17.42 27.23
N VAL A 64 28.39 17.36 25.96
CA VAL A 64 28.16 16.09 25.25
C VAL A 64 29.46 15.44 24.87
N GLY A 65 29.67 14.20 25.27
CA GLY A 65 30.88 13.40 24.95
C GLY A 65 30.77 12.64 23.64
N THR A 66 31.70 11.73 23.43
CA THR A 66 31.70 10.82 22.28
C THR A 66 30.63 9.72 22.43
N PRO A 67 30.00 9.27 21.36
CA PRO A 67 28.98 8.23 21.45
C PRO A 67 29.58 6.92 21.93
N MET A 68 28.89 6.24 22.84
CA MET A 68 29.23 4.92 23.37
C MET A 68 28.51 3.85 22.55
N THR A 69 29.28 2.99 21.89
CA THR A 69 28.73 1.83 21.19
C THR A 69 28.26 0.76 22.18
N SER A 70 27.60 -0.30 21.70
CA SER A 70 27.21 -1.43 22.54
C SER A 70 28.40 -2.04 23.29
N GLY A 71 28.20 -2.39 24.55
CA GLY A 71 29.22 -2.97 25.41
C GLY A 71 29.37 -2.23 26.75
N MET A 72 30.44 -2.60 27.47
CA MET A 72 30.76 -2.02 28.78
C MET A 72 31.67 -0.82 28.61
N HIS A 73 31.28 0.32 29.21
CA HIS A 73 32.03 1.56 29.18
C HIS A 73 32.26 2.10 30.60
N LEU A 74 33.35 2.78 30.74
CA LEU A 74 33.65 3.54 31.96
C LEU A 74 33.23 5.00 31.75
N LYS A 75 32.34 5.50 32.59
CA LYS A 75 31.89 6.89 32.58
C LYS A 75 32.27 7.59 33.87
N ALA A 76 32.44 8.90 33.84
CA ALA A 76 32.57 9.64 35.09
C ALA A 76 31.30 9.50 35.93
N PRO A 77 31.38 9.46 37.27
CA PRO A 77 30.24 9.22 38.15
C PRO A 77 29.03 10.15 37.96
N PHE A 78 29.28 11.38 37.52
CA PHE A 78 28.26 12.43 37.30
C PHE A 78 27.78 12.53 35.86
N THR A 79 28.11 11.57 35.00
CA THR A 79 27.70 11.55 33.60
C THR A 79 26.31 10.91 33.46
N ASP A 80 25.39 11.65 32.88
CA ASP A 80 24.14 11.08 32.41
C ASP A 80 24.33 10.51 31.02
N VAL A 81 23.70 9.35 30.73
CA VAL A 81 23.78 8.70 29.43
C VAL A 81 22.37 8.57 28.89
N THR A 82 22.13 9.21 27.73
CA THR A 82 20.89 9.05 26.98
C THR A 82 21.09 7.97 25.93
N SER A 83 20.29 6.91 25.98
CA SER A 83 20.33 5.82 24.99
C SER A 83 19.38 6.10 23.85
N PHE A 84 19.81 5.79 22.64
CA PHE A 84 19.02 5.80 21.42
C PHE A 84 18.97 4.40 20.83
N SER A 85 17.80 3.95 20.42
CA SER A 85 17.65 2.67 19.75
C SER A 85 18.24 2.72 18.35
N THR A 86 19.01 1.71 17.98
CA THR A 86 19.47 1.46 16.61
C THR A 86 18.55 0.48 15.87
N ARG A 87 17.55 -0.08 16.57
CA ARG A 87 16.48 -0.85 15.95
C ARG A 87 15.43 0.07 15.36
N PRO A 88 14.82 -0.32 14.23
CA PRO A 88 13.73 0.45 13.65
C PRO A 88 12.56 0.59 14.63
N VAL A 89 12.10 1.83 14.78
CA VAL A 89 10.91 2.21 15.55
C VAL A 89 9.85 2.69 14.56
N ASP A 90 8.58 2.41 14.85
CA ASP A 90 7.47 2.75 14.00
C ASP A 90 6.87 4.11 14.37
N LEU A 91 6.85 5.03 13.42
CA LEU A 91 5.99 6.20 13.47
C LEU A 91 4.70 5.87 12.71
N ASN A 92 3.60 5.72 13.44
CA ASN A 92 2.29 5.47 12.86
C ASN A 92 1.51 6.78 12.67
N LEU A 93 1.26 7.13 11.42
CA LEU A 93 0.40 8.24 11.03
C LEU A 93 -0.99 7.68 10.67
N SER A 94 -1.76 7.33 11.70
CA SER A 94 -3.10 6.75 11.59
C SER A 94 -4.04 7.33 12.65
N ASP A 95 -5.31 7.04 12.55
CA ASP A 95 -6.36 7.48 13.48
C ASP A 95 -6.39 9.01 13.69
N LYS A 96 -5.90 9.48 14.85
CA LYS A 96 -5.85 10.91 15.18
C LYS A 96 -4.75 11.67 14.43
N ASP A 97 -3.70 10.94 14.02
CA ASP A 97 -2.54 11.48 13.32
C ASP A 97 -2.59 11.26 11.80
N VAL A 98 -3.74 10.84 11.29
CA VAL A 98 -3.95 10.67 9.84
C VAL A 98 -3.57 11.94 9.08
N VAL A 99 -2.93 11.77 7.93
CA VAL A 99 -2.46 12.90 7.13
C VAL A 99 -3.53 13.31 6.14
N GLU A 100 -4.10 14.51 6.32
CA GLU A 100 -4.93 15.12 5.29
C GLU A 100 -4.04 15.61 4.15
N VAL A 101 -4.34 15.14 2.94
CA VAL A 101 -3.65 15.50 1.70
C VAL A 101 -4.63 16.01 0.66
N ARG A 102 -4.10 16.77 -0.30
CA ARG A 102 -4.87 17.23 -1.46
C ARG A 102 -4.22 16.70 -2.74
N SER A 103 -5.04 16.18 -3.62
CA SER A 103 -4.61 15.77 -4.96
C SER A 103 -4.33 16.98 -5.86
N SER A 104 -3.69 16.75 -7.01
CA SER A 104 -3.46 17.77 -8.04
C SER A 104 -4.76 18.42 -8.55
N GLN A 105 -5.89 17.74 -8.39
CA GLN A 105 -7.23 18.22 -8.76
C GLN A 105 -7.98 18.87 -7.58
N GLY A 106 -7.32 19.07 -6.43
CA GLY A 106 -7.92 19.66 -5.23
C GLY A 106 -8.79 18.72 -4.39
N GLY A 107 -8.89 17.45 -4.75
CA GLY A 107 -9.61 16.44 -3.96
C GLY A 107 -8.94 16.17 -2.62
N VAL A 108 -9.72 16.17 -1.54
CA VAL A 108 -9.23 15.89 -0.18
C VAL A 108 -9.24 14.39 0.09
N MET A 109 -8.12 13.87 0.58
CA MET A 109 -7.95 12.47 0.97
C MET A 109 -7.27 12.38 2.34
N TYR A 110 -7.54 11.30 3.07
CA TYR A 110 -6.94 10.96 4.34
C TYR A 110 -6.02 9.76 4.16
N VAL A 111 -4.75 9.94 4.48
CA VAL A 111 -3.70 8.96 4.20
C VAL A 111 -3.09 8.45 5.49
N GLU A 112 -3.08 7.13 5.64
CA GLU A 112 -2.45 6.43 6.74
C GLU A 112 -1.11 5.86 6.28
N VAL A 113 -0.02 6.26 6.96
CA VAL A 113 1.35 5.84 6.63
C VAL A 113 2.06 5.39 7.89
N THR A 114 2.85 4.33 7.77
CA THR A 114 3.81 3.93 8.81
C THR A 114 5.22 4.16 8.30
N VAL A 115 6.00 4.95 9.03
CA VAL A 115 7.42 5.20 8.74
C VAL A 115 8.26 4.44 9.75
N LYS A 116 9.10 3.50 9.27
CA LYS A 116 10.07 2.77 10.09
C LYS A 116 11.41 3.48 10.03
N TRP A 117 11.88 3.92 11.19
CA TRP A 117 13.11 4.72 11.27
C TRP A 117 13.98 4.26 12.45
N ALA A 118 15.28 4.51 12.34
CA ALA A 118 16.27 4.24 13.39
C ALA A 118 17.28 5.36 13.47
N VAL A 119 17.97 5.45 14.61
CA VAL A 119 19.07 6.40 14.79
C VAL A 119 20.36 5.81 14.22
N THR A 120 21.07 6.59 13.39
CA THR A 120 22.40 6.24 12.92
C THR A 120 23.42 6.48 14.05
N PRO A 121 24.14 5.44 14.54
CA PRO A 121 25.03 5.57 15.70
C PRO A 121 26.06 6.68 15.58
N ALA A 122 26.62 6.85 14.39
CA ALA A 122 27.65 7.88 14.14
C ALA A 122 27.15 9.32 14.34
N LYS A 123 25.83 9.55 14.20
CA LYS A 123 25.20 10.87 14.33
C LYS A 123 24.36 11.05 15.59
N ALA A 124 24.39 10.10 16.51
CA ALA A 124 23.61 10.14 17.74
C ALA A 124 23.89 11.42 18.58
N VAL A 125 25.12 11.91 18.59
CA VAL A 125 25.49 13.16 19.29
C VAL A 125 24.83 14.38 18.67
N GLU A 126 24.77 14.45 17.34
CA GLU A 126 24.11 15.54 16.63
C GLU A 126 22.61 15.52 16.89
N LEU A 127 21.99 14.34 16.82
CA LEU A 127 20.56 14.14 17.13
C LEU A 127 20.23 14.50 18.59
N TYR A 128 21.11 14.13 19.53
CA TYR A 128 20.95 14.54 20.93
C TYR A 128 20.94 16.07 21.06
N ARG A 129 21.85 16.77 20.38
CA ARG A 129 21.88 18.25 20.41
C ARG A 129 20.65 18.90 19.79
N LEU A 130 20.06 18.26 18.76
CA LEU A 130 18.87 18.77 18.06
C LEU A 130 17.58 18.53 18.86
N ALA A 131 17.44 17.37 19.48
CA ALA A 131 16.17 16.95 20.05
C ALA A 131 16.24 16.45 21.49
N GLY A 132 17.38 15.98 21.96
CA GLY A 132 17.61 15.53 23.35
C GLY A 132 17.31 14.06 23.58
N ASN A 133 16.18 13.53 23.10
CA ASN A 133 15.81 12.13 23.26
C ASN A 133 15.05 11.59 22.04
N GLU A 134 14.83 10.27 21.99
CA GLU A 134 14.21 9.58 20.87
C GLU A 134 12.76 10.04 20.60
N ALA A 135 11.96 10.24 21.64
CA ALA A 135 10.62 10.74 21.49
C ALA A 135 10.57 12.15 20.88
N ALA A 136 11.51 13.01 21.28
CA ALA A 136 11.63 14.35 20.72
C ALA A 136 12.16 14.33 19.27
N ILE A 137 13.05 13.40 18.92
CA ILE A 137 13.45 13.16 17.52
C ILE A 137 12.23 12.82 16.68
N GLN A 138 11.43 11.87 17.14
CA GLN A 138 10.20 11.48 16.44
C GLN A 138 9.26 12.66 16.25
N GLN A 139 8.97 13.42 17.32
CA GLN A 139 7.98 14.51 17.28
C GLN A 139 8.46 15.76 16.53
N ARG A 140 9.75 16.09 16.62
CA ARG A 140 10.28 17.36 16.08
C ARG A 140 10.91 17.22 14.71
N LEU A 141 11.36 16.02 14.34
CA LEU A 141 12.06 15.78 13.07
C LEU A 141 11.28 14.82 12.17
N VAL A 142 11.04 13.57 12.62
CA VAL A 142 10.44 12.55 11.76
C VAL A 142 8.99 12.87 11.42
N TYR A 143 8.18 13.23 12.42
CA TYR A 143 6.76 13.48 12.27
C TYR A 143 6.46 14.66 11.30
N PRO A 144 7.00 15.87 11.49
CA PRO A 144 6.69 17.00 10.60
C PRO A 144 7.23 16.82 9.19
N ASP A 145 8.48 16.33 9.04
CA ASP A 145 9.07 16.12 7.72
C ASP A 145 8.33 15.05 6.93
N SER A 146 7.93 13.95 7.57
CA SER A 146 7.13 12.90 6.92
C SER A 146 5.78 13.44 6.45
N ARG A 147 5.08 14.20 7.29
CA ARG A 147 3.78 14.79 6.92
C ARG A 147 3.88 15.78 5.75
N GLU A 148 4.94 16.60 5.74
CA GLU A 148 5.20 17.54 4.66
C GLU A 148 5.43 16.80 3.34
N ILE A 149 6.30 15.79 3.34
CA ILE A 149 6.62 15.02 2.15
C ILE A 149 5.39 14.26 1.63
N ILE A 150 4.61 13.64 2.53
CA ILE A 150 3.36 12.97 2.15
C ILE A 150 2.42 13.93 1.43
N ARG A 151 2.21 15.14 1.95
CA ARG A 151 1.37 16.17 1.30
C ARG A 151 1.91 16.58 -0.06
N ASN A 152 3.21 16.79 -0.16
CA ASN A 152 3.86 17.24 -1.39
C ASN A 152 3.84 16.17 -2.49
N VAL A 153 3.99 14.91 -2.14
CA VAL A 153 3.89 13.79 -3.09
C VAL A 153 2.46 13.66 -3.59
N PHE A 154 1.48 13.58 -2.69
CA PHE A 154 0.07 13.45 -3.10
C PHE A 154 -0.45 14.63 -3.92
N ALA A 155 0.11 15.83 -3.75
CA ALA A 155 -0.23 17.00 -4.56
C ALA A 155 0.15 16.86 -6.05
N ARG A 156 1.03 15.94 -6.40
CA ARG A 156 1.43 15.66 -7.79
C ARG A 156 0.52 14.66 -8.50
N TYR A 157 -0.21 13.84 -7.74
CA TYR A 157 -1.07 12.77 -8.25
C TYR A 157 -2.54 13.18 -8.28
N THR A 158 -3.27 12.63 -9.23
CA THR A 158 -4.74 12.78 -9.25
C THR A 158 -5.37 11.95 -8.13
N SER A 159 -6.62 12.25 -7.78
CA SER A 159 -7.35 11.49 -6.76
C SER A 159 -7.47 10.01 -7.13
N GLU A 160 -7.68 9.71 -8.42
CA GLU A 160 -7.79 8.34 -8.94
C GLU A 160 -6.46 7.57 -8.82
N GLN A 161 -5.35 8.21 -9.16
CA GLN A 161 -4.00 7.64 -9.02
C GLN A 161 -3.66 7.38 -7.56
N GLY A 162 -3.92 8.34 -6.67
CA GLY A 162 -3.65 8.20 -5.24
C GLY A 162 -4.47 7.11 -4.56
N TYR A 163 -5.72 6.94 -5.00
CA TYR A 163 -6.64 5.97 -4.41
C TYR A 163 -6.48 4.56 -4.97
N ALA A 164 -6.28 4.40 -6.29
CA ALA A 164 -6.38 3.09 -6.96
C ALA A 164 -5.12 2.65 -7.72
N SER A 165 -4.64 3.42 -8.70
CA SER A 165 -3.74 2.89 -9.74
C SER A 165 -2.26 2.93 -9.40
N ASP A 166 -1.76 3.99 -8.71
CA ASP A 166 -0.33 4.25 -8.58
C ASP A 166 0.21 4.12 -7.15
N ARG A 167 -0.48 3.34 -6.29
CA ARG A 167 -0.13 3.19 -4.88
C ARG A 167 1.31 2.71 -4.65
N GLU A 168 1.79 1.75 -5.43
CA GLU A 168 3.16 1.25 -5.31
C GLU A 168 4.18 2.31 -5.68
N LYS A 169 3.92 3.06 -6.75
CA LYS A 169 4.78 4.15 -7.19
C LYS A 169 4.83 5.28 -6.16
N ILE A 170 3.68 5.67 -5.62
CA ILE A 170 3.58 6.66 -4.55
C ILE A 170 4.33 6.19 -3.30
N ASN A 171 4.16 4.93 -2.90
CA ASN A 171 4.86 4.37 -1.75
C ASN A 171 6.39 4.37 -1.92
N ALA A 172 6.88 4.01 -3.10
CA ALA A 172 8.30 4.07 -3.43
C ALA A 172 8.86 5.50 -3.40
N GLU A 173 8.15 6.47 -4.02
CA GLU A 173 8.52 7.88 -4.03
C GLU A 173 8.53 8.49 -2.61
N LEU A 174 7.53 8.13 -1.77
CA LEU A 174 7.49 8.52 -0.36
C LEU A 174 8.70 7.99 0.39
N GLY A 175 9.05 6.71 0.19
CA GLY A 175 10.21 6.08 0.82
C GLY A 175 11.52 6.79 0.47
N GLU A 176 11.70 7.09 -0.81
CA GLU A 176 12.91 7.76 -1.31
C GLU A 176 13.04 9.18 -0.77
N LEU A 177 11.99 9.99 -0.86
CA LEU A 177 12.03 11.38 -0.43
C LEU A 177 12.13 11.53 1.10
N ILE A 178 11.46 10.68 1.88
CA ILE A 178 11.56 10.71 3.34
C ILE A 178 12.97 10.29 3.76
N LYS A 179 13.53 9.24 3.14
CA LYS A 179 14.90 8.81 3.39
C LYS A 179 15.90 9.90 3.03
N GLU A 180 15.80 10.53 1.88
CA GLU A 180 16.66 11.62 1.43
C GLU A 180 16.64 12.82 2.39
N ARG A 181 15.45 13.18 2.89
CA ARG A 181 15.27 14.29 3.83
C ARG A 181 15.87 14.02 5.22
N LEU A 182 15.74 12.80 5.73
CA LEU A 182 16.10 12.45 7.11
C LEU A 182 17.52 11.90 7.25
N ALA A 183 18.09 11.27 6.22
CA ALA A 183 19.45 10.70 6.25
C ALA A 183 20.56 11.72 6.59
N PRO A 184 20.58 12.96 6.08
CA PRO A 184 21.58 13.95 6.44
C PRO A 184 21.59 14.29 7.93
N ARG A 185 20.43 14.18 8.60
CA ARG A 185 20.28 14.43 10.04
C ARG A 185 20.65 13.23 10.91
N GLY A 186 20.99 12.08 10.31
CA GLY A 186 21.39 10.87 11.03
C GLY A 186 20.22 9.95 11.40
N ILE A 187 19.09 10.10 10.71
CA ILE A 187 17.91 9.23 10.85
C ILE A 187 17.88 8.33 9.63
N ASP A 188 18.01 7.02 9.86
CA ASP A 188 17.90 6.00 8.80
C ASP A 188 16.44 5.53 8.69
N VAL A 189 15.86 5.69 7.50
CA VAL A 189 14.51 5.23 7.21
C VAL A 189 14.59 3.90 6.49
N THR A 190 14.18 2.85 7.20
CA THR A 190 14.25 1.47 6.71
C THR A 190 13.11 1.13 5.76
N ALA A 191 11.90 1.60 6.06
CA ALA A 191 10.72 1.36 5.25
C ALA A 191 9.66 2.44 5.46
N VAL A 192 8.91 2.72 4.39
CA VAL A 192 7.70 3.54 4.43
C VAL A 192 6.57 2.70 3.87
N ASN A 193 5.49 2.57 4.60
CA ASN A 193 4.36 1.75 4.22
C ASN A 193 3.09 2.61 4.13
N LEU A 194 2.59 2.78 2.93
CA LEU A 194 1.29 3.38 2.66
C LEU A 194 0.19 2.35 3.00
N ARG A 195 -0.48 2.54 4.15
CA ARG A 195 -1.48 1.59 4.66
C ARG A 195 -2.83 1.77 4.01
N ASN A 196 -3.36 2.99 4.07
CA ASN A 196 -4.71 3.28 3.61
C ASN A 196 -4.79 4.69 3.02
N VAL A 197 -5.64 4.84 2.01
CA VAL A 197 -5.99 6.13 1.41
C VAL A 197 -7.50 6.20 1.33
N LYS A 198 -8.11 7.08 2.11
CA LYS A 198 -9.56 7.29 2.16
C LYS A 198 -9.90 8.63 1.53
N PRO A 199 -10.63 8.67 0.42
CA PRO A 199 -11.18 9.92 -0.08
C PRO A 199 -12.15 10.54 0.93
N SER A 200 -12.32 11.87 0.92
CA SER A 200 -13.42 12.50 1.62
C SER A 200 -14.76 12.01 1.05
N GLU A 201 -15.84 12.06 1.83
CA GLU A 201 -17.16 11.61 1.37
C GLU A 201 -17.61 12.29 0.08
N GLN A 202 -17.35 13.59 -0.03
CA GLN A 202 -17.66 14.35 -1.24
C GLN A 202 -16.87 13.87 -2.46
N LEU A 203 -15.58 13.60 -2.27
CA LEU A 203 -14.72 13.08 -3.33
C LEU A 203 -15.12 11.65 -3.70
N GLN A 204 -15.45 10.79 -2.73
CA GLN A 204 -15.95 9.44 -2.97
C GLN A 204 -17.19 9.45 -3.85
N GLN A 205 -18.18 10.30 -3.53
CA GLN A 205 -19.39 10.45 -4.35
C GLN A 205 -19.10 10.92 -5.77
N GLN A 206 -18.11 11.81 -5.95
CA GLN A 206 -17.71 12.25 -7.29
C GLN A 206 -17.01 11.14 -8.08
N ILE A 207 -16.15 10.37 -7.44
CA ILE A 207 -15.47 9.22 -8.04
C ILE A 207 -16.52 8.19 -8.46
N ASP A 208 -17.46 7.84 -7.57
CA ASP A 208 -18.50 6.86 -7.85
C ASP A 208 -19.40 7.29 -9.03
N ARG A 209 -19.79 8.57 -9.09
CA ARG A 209 -20.54 9.12 -10.22
C ARG A 209 -19.73 9.03 -11.52
N LYS A 210 -18.45 9.37 -11.49
CA LYS A 210 -17.58 9.30 -12.67
C LYS A 210 -17.41 7.87 -13.16
N ILE A 211 -17.23 6.91 -12.25
CA ILE A 211 -17.16 5.49 -12.58
C ILE A 211 -18.47 5.03 -13.23
N GLN A 212 -19.63 5.34 -12.62
CA GLN A 212 -20.91 5.00 -13.18
C GLN A 212 -21.15 5.60 -14.58
N GLN A 213 -20.76 6.86 -14.80
CA GLN A 213 -20.85 7.48 -16.12
C GLN A 213 -19.94 6.78 -17.13
N LYS A 214 -18.70 6.47 -16.75
CA LYS A 214 -17.75 5.74 -17.62
C LYS A 214 -18.29 4.37 -18.00
N GLU A 215 -18.76 3.60 -17.04
CA GLU A 215 -19.37 2.28 -17.28
C GLU A 215 -20.63 2.38 -18.15
N ALA A 216 -21.48 3.39 -17.94
CA ALA A 216 -22.64 3.63 -18.77
C ALA A 216 -22.25 3.96 -20.22
N THR A 217 -21.22 4.76 -20.41
CA THR A 217 -20.69 5.09 -21.74
C THR A 217 -20.10 3.87 -22.42
N GLU A 218 -19.30 3.08 -21.71
CA GLU A 218 -18.72 1.82 -22.23
C GLU A 218 -19.80 0.83 -22.62
N ARG A 219 -20.85 0.66 -21.80
CA ARG A 219 -22.01 -0.18 -22.13
C ARG A 219 -22.77 0.33 -23.36
N ALA A 220 -22.93 1.64 -23.48
CA ALA A 220 -23.60 2.22 -24.66
C ALA A 220 -22.79 2.01 -25.94
N VAL A 221 -21.47 2.17 -25.88
CA VAL A 221 -20.57 1.90 -27.02
C VAL A 221 -20.62 0.43 -27.43
N GLU A 222 -20.55 -0.48 -26.46
CA GLU A 222 -20.61 -1.92 -26.71
C GLU A 222 -21.99 -2.34 -27.28
N ALA A 223 -23.09 -1.80 -26.74
CA ALA A 223 -24.43 -2.03 -27.29
C ALA A 223 -24.57 -1.51 -28.73
N SER A 224 -24.00 -0.34 -29.02
CA SER A 224 -23.99 0.22 -30.39
C SER A 224 -23.19 -0.68 -31.35
N ARG A 225 -22.02 -1.17 -30.92
CA ARG A 225 -21.20 -2.10 -31.70
C ARG A 225 -21.92 -3.42 -31.97
N THR A 226 -22.55 -3.98 -30.95
CA THR A 226 -23.32 -5.22 -31.06
C THR A 226 -24.51 -5.05 -32.02
N ALA A 227 -25.24 -3.92 -31.92
CA ALA A 227 -26.34 -3.62 -32.83
C ALA A 227 -25.87 -3.44 -34.29
N GLU A 228 -24.70 -2.86 -34.49
CA GLU A 228 -24.12 -2.72 -35.84
C GLU A 228 -23.70 -4.08 -36.42
N GLU A 229 -23.08 -4.93 -35.62
CA GLU A 229 -22.71 -6.29 -36.04
C GLU A 229 -23.93 -7.15 -36.33
N GLU A 230 -24.99 -7.08 -35.50
CA GLU A 230 -26.25 -7.76 -35.78
C GLU A 230 -26.92 -7.26 -37.04
N SER A 231 -26.87 -5.96 -37.31
CA SER A 231 -27.39 -5.39 -38.54
C SER A 231 -26.65 -5.89 -39.76
N LYS A 232 -25.31 -5.92 -39.69
CA LYS A 232 -24.45 -6.52 -40.77
C LYS A 232 -24.77 -8.00 -40.99
N ARG A 233 -24.93 -8.77 -39.90
CA ARG A 233 -25.28 -10.18 -39.99
C ARG A 233 -26.64 -10.39 -40.66
N ARG A 234 -27.67 -9.64 -40.25
CA ARG A 234 -29.00 -9.71 -40.88
C ARG A 234 -28.95 -9.35 -42.35
N LYS A 235 -28.15 -8.36 -42.73
CA LYS A 235 -27.97 -7.97 -44.14
C LYS A 235 -27.31 -9.10 -44.94
N ILE A 236 -26.24 -9.70 -44.42
CA ILE A 236 -25.55 -10.85 -45.07
C ILE A 236 -26.50 -12.05 -45.21
N GLU A 237 -27.30 -12.33 -44.20
CA GLU A 237 -28.27 -13.40 -44.21
C GLU A 237 -29.38 -13.16 -45.26
N ALA A 238 -29.93 -11.94 -45.29
CA ALA A 238 -30.93 -11.54 -46.28
C ALA A 238 -30.35 -11.61 -47.72
N GLU A 239 -29.12 -11.14 -47.93
CA GLU A 239 -28.44 -11.26 -49.22
C GLU A 239 -28.19 -12.73 -49.60
N GLY A 240 -27.84 -13.57 -48.62
CA GLY A 240 -27.67 -15.01 -48.80
C GLY A 240 -28.98 -15.69 -49.25
N ILE A 241 -30.10 -15.41 -48.56
CA ILE A 241 -31.42 -15.90 -48.93
C ILE A 241 -31.85 -15.41 -50.30
N ALA A 242 -31.60 -14.12 -50.61
CA ALA A 242 -31.96 -13.59 -51.93
C ALA A 242 -31.14 -14.24 -53.04
N ARG A 243 -29.82 -14.50 -52.85
CA ARG A 243 -29.02 -15.26 -53.79
C ARG A 243 -29.45 -16.70 -53.96
N ALA A 244 -29.77 -17.37 -52.84
CA ALA A 244 -30.28 -18.76 -52.90
C ALA A 244 -31.59 -18.83 -53.68
N ASN A 245 -32.53 -17.92 -53.41
CA ASN A 245 -33.80 -17.84 -54.14
C ASN A 245 -33.60 -17.54 -55.63
N LYS A 246 -32.66 -16.67 -55.96
CA LYS A 246 -32.33 -16.40 -57.37
C LYS A 246 -31.70 -17.62 -58.09
N ILE A 247 -30.78 -18.33 -57.46
CA ILE A 247 -30.23 -19.58 -57.99
C ILE A 247 -31.32 -20.65 -58.18
N LEU A 248 -32.22 -20.77 -57.20
CA LEU A 248 -33.38 -21.68 -57.32
C LEU A 248 -34.29 -21.28 -58.49
N SER A 249 -34.63 -19.98 -58.58
CA SER A 249 -35.43 -19.45 -59.69
C SER A 249 -34.77 -19.68 -61.06
N ASP A 250 -33.45 -19.42 -61.15
CA ASP A 250 -32.71 -19.60 -62.42
C ASP A 250 -32.49 -21.07 -62.77
N SER A 251 -32.52 -22.01 -61.80
CA SER A 251 -32.36 -23.45 -62.01
C SER A 251 -33.68 -24.20 -62.25
N LEU A 252 -34.81 -23.59 -61.88
CA LEU A 252 -36.14 -24.16 -62.03
C LEU A 252 -36.70 -23.83 -63.42
N SER A 253 -36.34 -24.62 -64.41
CA SER A 253 -37.05 -24.59 -65.68
C SER A 253 -38.48 -25.17 -65.49
N ASP A 254 -39.42 -24.71 -66.32
CA ASP A 254 -40.85 -25.20 -66.28
C ASP A 254 -40.95 -26.73 -66.24
N LYS A 255 -40.03 -27.43 -66.90
CA LYS A 255 -39.96 -28.92 -66.89
C LYS A 255 -39.56 -29.50 -65.53
N VAL A 256 -38.64 -28.82 -64.78
CA VAL A 256 -38.19 -29.27 -63.45
C VAL A 256 -39.29 -29.02 -62.41
N LEU A 257 -39.95 -27.86 -62.48
CA LEU A 257 -41.11 -27.57 -61.64
C LEU A 257 -42.25 -28.56 -61.85
N MET A 258 -42.51 -28.92 -63.13
CA MET A 258 -43.51 -29.89 -63.44
C MET A 258 -43.17 -31.29 -62.94
N ASN A 259 -41.91 -31.73 -63.05
CA ASN A 259 -41.47 -33.02 -62.49
C ASN A 259 -41.53 -33.03 -60.95
N GLN A 260 -41.11 -32.01 -60.27
CA GLN A 260 -41.21 -31.93 -58.82
C GLN A 260 -42.67 -31.91 -58.33
N CYS A 261 -43.54 -31.21 -59.03
CA CYS A 261 -44.98 -31.24 -58.75
C CYS A 261 -45.53 -32.67 -58.95
N ILE A 262 -45.16 -33.35 -60.00
CA ILE A 262 -45.62 -34.73 -60.25
C ILE A 262 -45.07 -35.68 -59.18
N GLU A 263 -43.83 -35.55 -58.76
CA GLU A 263 -43.27 -36.39 -57.69
C GLU A 263 -43.93 -36.12 -56.33
N ALA A 264 -44.14 -34.86 -55.98
CA ALA A 264 -44.86 -34.51 -54.77
C ALA A 264 -46.29 -35.06 -54.72
N PHE A 265 -46.94 -35.04 -55.87
CA PHE A 265 -48.26 -35.66 -56.01
C PHE A 265 -48.24 -37.21 -55.96
N LYS A 266 -47.21 -37.85 -56.54
CA LYS A 266 -47.01 -39.30 -56.40
C LYS A 266 -46.80 -39.74 -54.97
N GLU A 267 -46.06 -38.96 -54.22
CA GLU A 267 -45.84 -39.17 -52.76
C GLU A 267 -47.17 -38.98 -51.97
N ALA A 268 -47.87 -37.91 -52.26
CA ALA A 268 -49.18 -37.65 -51.64
C ALA A 268 -50.25 -38.73 -51.99
N ALA A 269 -50.22 -39.18 -53.23
CA ALA A 269 -51.16 -40.24 -53.68
C ALA A 269 -50.89 -41.62 -53.06
N LYS A 270 -49.70 -41.86 -52.50
CA LYS A 270 -49.41 -43.05 -51.71
C LYS A 270 -50.18 -43.09 -50.40
N LYS A 271 -50.55 -41.93 -49.89
CA LYS A 271 -51.27 -41.79 -48.57
C LYS A 271 -52.78 -41.58 -48.74
N ASN A 272 -53.22 -40.92 -49.82
CA ASN A 272 -54.63 -40.63 -50.08
C ASN A 272 -54.91 -40.65 -51.60
N PRO A 273 -56.03 -41.15 -52.09
CA PRO A 273 -56.41 -41.16 -53.50
C PRO A 273 -56.59 -39.72 -54.00
N VAL A 274 -55.75 -39.26 -54.92
CA VAL A 274 -55.85 -37.93 -55.49
C VAL A 274 -56.23 -38.04 -56.94
N TYR A 275 -57.33 -37.37 -57.34
CA TYR A 275 -57.95 -37.49 -58.64
C TYR A 275 -57.52 -36.47 -59.70
N ALA A 276 -56.82 -35.38 -59.29
CA ALA A 276 -56.36 -34.33 -60.21
C ALA A 276 -55.04 -33.67 -59.78
N VAL A 277 -54.14 -33.43 -60.73
CA VAL A 277 -52.87 -32.77 -60.47
C VAL A 277 -52.86 -31.37 -61.11
N PRO A 278 -52.85 -30.28 -60.32
CA PRO A 278 -52.88 -28.96 -60.87
C PRO A 278 -51.40 -28.50 -61.23
N CYS A 279 -50.61 -29.34 -61.88
CA CYS A 279 -49.23 -29.02 -62.27
C CYS A 279 -49.16 -28.60 -63.75
N GLY A 280 -49.47 -27.33 -64.04
CA GLY A 280 -49.32 -26.78 -65.40
C GLY A 280 -49.35 -25.26 -65.39
N SER A 281 -48.42 -24.65 -66.09
CA SER A 281 -48.33 -23.19 -66.32
C SER A 281 -49.10 -22.81 -67.57
N GLY A 282 -50.43 -22.88 -67.51
CA GLY A 282 -51.22 -22.42 -68.63
C GLY A 282 -52.59 -23.11 -68.73
N SER A 283 -53.57 -22.39 -69.20
CA SER A 283 -54.97 -22.79 -69.39
C SER A 283 -55.07 -24.05 -70.26
N GLY A 284 -54.74 -25.18 -69.67
CA GLY A 284 -54.84 -26.47 -70.33
C GLY A 284 -55.06 -27.61 -69.32
N ASN A 285 -55.91 -28.56 -69.68
CA ASN A 285 -56.40 -29.68 -68.91
C ASN A 285 -55.51 -30.21 -67.81
N PRO A 286 -56.06 -30.46 -66.60
CA PRO A 286 -55.32 -31.13 -65.54
C PRO A 286 -54.94 -32.54 -65.96
N LEU A 287 -53.65 -32.88 -65.76
CA LEU A 287 -53.16 -34.26 -65.93
C LEU A 287 -53.83 -35.13 -64.88
N ILE A 288 -54.65 -36.01 -65.32
CA ILE A 288 -55.27 -37.05 -64.47
C ILE A 288 -54.30 -38.19 -64.29
N VAL A 289 -53.79 -38.37 -63.09
CA VAL A 289 -52.91 -39.50 -62.73
C VAL A 289 -53.84 -40.50 -62.00
N ASP A 290 -54.11 -41.66 -62.65
CA ASP A 290 -54.82 -42.74 -62.06
C ASP A 290 -53.98 -43.33 -60.89
N GLY A 291 -54.51 -43.27 -59.67
CA GLY A 291 -53.87 -43.77 -58.44
C GLY A 291 -53.92 -45.28 -58.25
N THR A 292 -54.56 -46.02 -59.21
CA THR A 292 -54.57 -47.45 -59.21
C THR A 292 -53.48 -48.02 -60.09
N GLY A 293 -52.25 -48.21 -59.47
CA GLY A 293 -51.16 -48.96 -60.10
C GLY A 293 -51.58 -50.38 -60.40
N ARG A 294 -52.15 -50.60 -61.60
CA ARG A 294 -52.20 -51.87 -62.28
C ARG A 294 -51.61 -51.66 -63.68
N ASN A 295 -50.44 -52.01 -63.77
CA ASN A 295 -49.54 -52.76 -64.65
C ASN A 295 -48.15 -52.30 -64.47
#